data_69aa43b6f805c2e5981a5e6a238196b1
#
_entry.id   69aa43b6f805c2e5981a5e6a238196b1
#
_cell.length_a   1.000
_cell.length_b   1.000
_cell.length_c   1.000
_cell.angle_alpha   90.00
_cell.angle_beta   90.00
_cell.angle_gamma   90.00
#
_symmetry.space_group_name_H-M   'P 1'
#
loop_
_entity.id
_entity.type
_entity.pdbx_description
1 polymer ?
#
loop_
_entity_poly.entity_id
_entity_poly.type
_entity_poly.pdbx_seq_one_letter_code
_entity_poly.pdbx_strand_id
1 'polypeptide(L)'
;MKLLYRLFLSILFFSFISCSNQTEVNLEEERQQVMEVLDNFVKAHEEKDLDMLLSCFSDKPDITIIGTDRDELWVDKVSMGDAQKRAYGTFDVVKLSVRDKILKLCTNGEIAWFYMKVNWSVESEGKSSTFDGIRTTGVLEKTNDKWAIVQIHTSMPIEGQAVRY
;
A
#
# COMPACT_ATOMS: atom_id res chain seq x y z
N MET A 1 -57.97 18.18 25.70
CA MET A 1 -57.12 16.98 25.76
C MET A 1 -56.97 16.27 24.41
N LYS A 2 -57.97 16.01 23.63
CA LYS A 2 -57.85 15.29 22.34
C LYS A 2 -57.08 16.04 21.26
N LEU A 3 -57.03 17.39 21.29
CA LEU A 3 -56.33 18.22 20.31
C LEU A 3 -54.82 18.24 20.58
N LEU A 4 -54.40 18.29 21.83
CA LEU A 4 -52.98 18.22 22.19
C LEU A 4 -52.35 16.86 21.87
N TYR A 5 -53.10 15.75 21.99
CA TYR A 5 -52.60 14.40 21.67
C TYR A 5 -52.36 14.22 20.17
N ARG A 6 -53.18 14.87 19.32
CA ARG A 6 -52.95 14.83 17.84
C ARG A 6 -51.78 15.66 17.42
N LEU A 7 -51.46 16.76 18.09
CA LEU A 7 -50.30 17.57 17.83
C LEU A 7 -48.98 16.85 18.23
N PHE A 8 -49.01 16.13 19.35
CA PHE A 8 -47.88 15.35 19.85
C PHE A 8 -47.56 14.14 18.95
N LEU A 9 -48.59 13.50 18.38
CA LEU A 9 -48.43 12.34 17.50
C LEU A 9 -47.88 12.76 16.12
N SER A 10 -48.15 14.01 15.65
CA SER A 10 -47.60 14.51 14.41
C SER A 10 -46.12 14.89 14.49
N ILE A 11 -45.64 15.27 15.66
CA ILE A 11 -44.22 15.62 15.87
C ILE A 11 -43.33 14.38 15.94
N LEU A 12 -43.90 13.23 16.42
CA LEU A 12 -43.15 11.99 16.54
C LEU A 12 -42.86 11.29 15.19
N PHE A 13 -43.56 11.65 14.11
CA PHE A 13 -43.44 11.00 12.81
C PHE A 13 -42.43 11.69 11.88
N PHE A 14 -41.90 12.88 12.26
CA PHE A 14 -40.98 13.64 11.43
C PHE A 14 -39.49 13.39 11.75
N SER A 15 -39.17 12.54 12.76
CA SER A 15 -37.80 12.37 13.27
C SER A 15 -37.02 11.23 12.63
N PHE A 16 -37.51 10.54 11.59
CA PHE A 16 -36.85 9.35 11.02
C PHE A 16 -36.41 9.47 9.57
N ILE A 17 -36.39 10.69 8.99
CA ILE A 17 -35.74 10.86 7.69
C ILE A 17 -34.40 11.55 7.91
N SER A 18 -33.51 10.91 8.69
CA SER A 18 -32.09 11.12 8.55
C SER A 18 -31.64 10.19 7.43
N CYS A 19 -31.88 10.58 6.19
CA CYS A 19 -31.20 10.01 5.05
C CYS A 19 -29.72 10.40 5.22
N SER A 20 -28.90 9.49 5.77
CA SER A 20 -27.46 9.59 5.63
C SER A 20 -27.21 9.52 4.12
N ASN A 21 -26.92 10.64 3.49
CA ASN A 21 -26.26 10.67 2.20
C ASN A 21 -24.85 10.06 2.43
N GLN A 22 -24.78 8.74 2.51
CA GLN A 22 -23.52 8.06 2.27
C GLN A 22 -23.23 8.31 0.79
N THR A 23 -22.28 9.18 0.54
CA THR A 23 -21.71 9.35 -0.80
C THR A 23 -21.21 7.96 -1.19
N GLU A 24 -21.81 7.40 -2.24
CA GLU A 24 -21.40 6.08 -2.74
C GLU A 24 -19.93 6.16 -3.12
N VAL A 25 -19.10 5.31 -2.52
CA VAL A 25 -17.66 5.32 -2.76
C VAL A 25 -17.41 4.83 -4.19
N ASN A 26 -16.73 5.63 -4.99
CA ASN A 26 -16.31 5.24 -6.33
C ASN A 26 -15.07 4.33 -6.24
N LEU A 27 -15.29 3.04 -6.08
CA LEU A 27 -14.21 2.05 -5.94
C LEU A 27 -13.26 2.01 -7.14
N GLU A 28 -13.68 2.43 -8.32
CA GLU A 28 -12.78 2.49 -9.49
C GLU A 28 -11.81 3.66 -9.39
N GLU A 29 -12.26 4.80 -8.92
CA GLU A 29 -11.40 5.96 -8.64
C GLU A 29 -10.41 5.64 -7.51
N GLU A 30 -10.87 5.01 -6.43
CA GLU A 30 -10.00 4.55 -5.34
C GLU A 30 -8.95 3.55 -5.84
N ARG A 31 -9.34 2.64 -6.73
CA ARG A 31 -8.41 1.69 -7.36
C ARG A 31 -7.31 2.41 -8.14
N GLN A 32 -7.65 3.43 -8.92
CA GLN A 32 -6.69 4.21 -9.70
C GLN A 32 -5.69 4.93 -8.79
N GLN A 33 -6.15 5.53 -7.69
CA GLN A 33 -5.28 6.20 -6.72
C GLN A 33 -4.31 5.21 -6.04
N VAL A 34 -4.79 4.03 -5.65
CA VAL A 34 -3.92 2.97 -5.10
C VAL A 34 -2.89 2.50 -6.12
N MET A 35 -3.30 2.33 -7.38
CA MET A 35 -2.38 1.96 -8.45
C MET A 35 -1.28 3.00 -8.65
N GLU A 36 -1.61 4.29 -8.56
CA GLU A 36 -0.64 5.38 -8.65
C GLU A 36 0.42 5.30 -7.53
N VAL A 37 0.00 5.01 -6.28
CA VAL A 37 0.96 4.81 -5.18
C VAL A 37 1.89 3.64 -5.47
N LEU A 38 1.37 2.52 -5.99
CA LEU A 38 2.19 1.35 -6.31
C LEU A 38 3.13 1.59 -7.51
N ASP A 39 2.70 2.35 -8.49
CA ASP A 39 3.54 2.71 -9.65
C ASP A 39 4.64 3.71 -9.23
N ASN A 40 4.33 4.66 -8.34
CA ASN A 40 5.32 5.55 -7.73
C ASN A 40 6.32 4.78 -6.86
N PHE A 41 5.88 3.77 -6.11
CA PHE A 41 6.78 2.89 -5.37
C PHE A 41 7.80 2.19 -6.27
N VAL A 42 7.36 1.62 -7.39
CA VAL A 42 8.26 0.99 -8.38
C VAL A 42 9.22 2.01 -8.98
N LYS A 43 8.69 3.14 -9.45
CA LYS A 43 9.45 4.22 -10.06
C LYS A 43 10.50 4.80 -9.11
N ALA A 44 10.16 5.00 -7.85
CA ALA A 44 11.08 5.51 -6.83
C ALA A 44 12.33 4.62 -6.67
N HIS A 45 12.16 3.30 -6.75
CA HIS A 45 13.29 2.37 -6.73
C HIS A 45 14.15 2.47 -7.99
N GLU A 46 13.55 2.59 -9.19
CA GLU A 46 14.29 2.71 -10.44
C GLU A 46 15.06 4.03 -10.54
N GLU A 47 14.46 5.12 -10.09
CA GLU A 47 15.08 6.45 -10.07
C GLU A 47 15.97 6.67 -8.84
N LYS A 48 15.97 5.75 -7.89
CA LYS A 48 16.63 5.87 -6.57
C LYS A 48 16.22 7.14 -5.84
N ASP A 49 14.94 7.52 -6.01
CA ASP A 49 14.33 8.70 -5.38
C ASP A 49 13.78 8.34 -4.01
N LEU A 50 14.54 8.68 -2.98
CA LEU A 50 14.17 8.39 -1.59
C LEU A 50 12.93 9.17 -1.15
N ASP A 51 12.78 10.43 -1.57
CA ASP A 51 11.65 11.25 -1.16
C ASP A 51 10.35 10.72 -1.77
N MET A 52 10.37 10.35 -3.05
CA MET A 52 9.26 9.67 -3.71
C MET A 52 8.93 8.35 -3.02
N LEU A 53 9.94 7.53 -2.69
CA LEU A 53 9.74 6.27 -1.98
C LEU A 53 9.03 6.50 -0.63
N LEU A 54 9.55 7.41 0.18
CA LEU A 54 8.99 7.72 1.49
C LEU A 54 7.58 8.30 1.41
N SER A 55 7.25 9.00 0.32
CA SER A 55 5.90 9.54 0.10
C SER A 55 4.84 8.45 -0.13
N CYS A 56 5.26 7.25 -0.57
CA CYS A 56 4.35 6.11 -0.73
C CYS A 56 3.92 5.48 0.60
N PHE A 57 4.64 5.74 1.68
CA PHE A 57 4.36 5.16 3.00
C PHE A 57 3.62 6.09 3.91
N SER A 58 2.81 5.51 4.80
CA SER A 58 2.08 6.24 5.84
C SER A 58 3.02 6.93 6.83
N ASP A 59 2.60 8.09 7.35
CA ASP A 59 3.29 8.78 8.46
C ASP A 59 2.86 8.26 9.84
N LYS A 60 1.99 7.25 9.89
CA LYS A 60 1.58 6.59 11.14
C LYS A 60 2.76 5.87 11.79
N PRO A 61 2.80 5.79 13.12
CA PRO A 61 3.94 5.18 13.83
C PRO A 61 3.95 3.64 13.82
N ASP A 62 2.92 3.00 13.26
CA ASP A 62 2.69 1.55 13.32
C ASP A 62 2.82 0.86 11.94
N ILE A 63 3.57 1.44 11.03
CA ILE A 63 3.86 0.79 9.75
C ILE A 63 4.80 -0.41 9.94
N THR A 64 4.66 -1.40 9.05
CA THR A 64 5.52 -2.60 9.08
C THR A 64 6.10 -2.85 7.69
N ILE A 65 7.41 -2.85 7.59
CA ILE A 65 8.14 -3.06 6.35
C ILE A 65 9.09 -4.24 6.53
N ILE A 66 8.89 -5.30 5.74
CA ILE A 66 9.69 -6.52 5.77
C ILE A 66 10.38 -6.65 4.41
N GLY A 67 11.70 -6.63 4.41
CA GLY A 67 12.52 -6.80 3.23
C GLY A 67 12.81 -8.27 2.93
N THR A 68 13.84 -8.51 2.14
CA THR A 68 14.23 -9.84 1.64
C THR A 68 15.15 -10.58 2.57
N ASP A 69 15.92 -9.86 3.38
CA ASP A 69 16.91 -10.42 4.27
C ASP A 69 16.34 -10.64 5.68
N ARG A 70 17.01 -11.52 6.44
CA ARG A 70 16.53 -11.95 7.76
C ARG A 70 16.27 -10.80 8.74
N ASP A 71 17.10 -9.78 8.70
CA ASP A 71 17.11 -8.69 9.66
C ASP A 71 16.46 -7.43 9.11
N GLU A 72 15.82 -7.51 7.94
CA GLU A 72 15.12 -6.41 7.29
C GLU A 72 13.68 -6.30 7.78
N LEU A 73 13.53 -5.79 9.00
CA LEU A 73 12.26 -5.42 9.60
C LEU A 73 12.33 -3.99 10.12
N TRP A 74 11.51 -3.11 9.56
CA TRP A 74 11.39 -1.73 10.01
C TRP A 74 9.95 -1.44 10.42
N VAL A 75 9.78 -0.68 11.50
CA VAL A 75 8.48 -0.28 12.04
C VAL A 75 8.25 1.23 11.96
N ASP A 76 9.13 1.93 11.25
CA ASP A 76 9.03 3.36 10.97
C ASP A 76 9.72 3.75 9.66
N LYS A 77 9.30 4.89 9.10
CA LYS A 77 9.83 5.42 7.83
C LYS A 77 11.28 5.86 7.90
N VAL A 78 11.75 6.33 9.05
CA VAL A 78 13.09 6.92 9.17
C VAL A 78 14.14 5.83 9.07
N SER A 79 14.00 4.77 9.88
CA SER A 79 14.93 3.64 9.87
C SER A 79 14.94 2.90 8.52
N MET A 80 13.77 2.75 7.89
CA MET A 80 13.67 2.21 6.54
C MET A 80 14.34 3.12 5.52
N GLY A 81 14.09 4.43 5.58
CA GLY A 81 14.68 5.41 4.70
C GLY A 81 16.20 5.45 4.77
N ASP A 82 16.78 5.36 5.97
CA ASP A 82 18.22 5.29 6.16
C ASP A 82 18.82 4.02 5.56
N ALA A 83 18.14 2.88 5.70
CA ALA A 83 18.55 1.62 5.07
C ALA A 83 18.48 1.73 3.53
N GLN A 84 17.38 2.25 3.00
CA GLN A 84 17.18 2.40 1.57
C GLN A 84 18.18 3.39 0.93
N LYS A 85 18.50 4.49 1.64
CA LYS A 85 19.51 5.45 1.20
C LYS A 85 20.88 4.78 1.03
N ARG A 86 21.26 3.91 1.97
CA ARG A 86 22.51 3.14 1.85
C ARG A 86 22.45 2.19 0.66
N ALA A 87 21.35 1.45 0.48
CA ALA A 87 21.16 0.55 -0.65
C ALA A 87 21.25 1.28 -2.00
N TYR A 88 20.60 2.43 -2.14
CA TYR A 88 20.67 3.25 -3.35
C TYR A 88 22.10 3.76 -3.67
N GLY A 89 22.93 3.94 -2.64
CA GLY A 89 24.34 4.29 -2.80
C GLY A 89 25.23 3.17 -3.32
N THR A 90 24.77 1.90 -3.26
CA THR A 90 25.54 0.73 -3.71
C THR A 90 25.26 0.33 -5.15
N PHE A 91 24.15 0.79 -5.74
CA PHE A 91 23.77 0.43 -7.11
C PHE A 91 23.93 1.59 -8.07
N ASP A 92 24.55 1.33 -9.22
CA ASP A 92 24.63 2.27 -10.34
C ASP A 92 23.29 2.35 -11.07
N VAL A 93 22.68 1.18 -11.32
CA VAL A 93 21.40 1.03 -12.02
C VAL A 93 20.49 0.10 -11.23
N VAL A 94 19.21 0.46 -11.14
CA VAL A 94 18.12 -0.39 -10.64
C VAL A 94 17.00 -0.41 -11.69
N LYS A 95 16.54 -1.60 -12.05
CA LYS A 95 15.39 -1.78 -12.95
C LYS A 95 14.44 -2.80 -12.35
N LEU A 96 13.16 -2.45 -12.34
CA LEU A 96 12.09 -3.31 -11.88
C LEU A 96 11.14 -3.64 -13.04
N SER A 97 10.76 -4.90 -13.16
CA SER A 97 9.76 -5.34 -14.13
C SER A 97 8.63 -6.04 -13.40
N VAL A 98 7.50 -5.36 -13.25
CA VAL A 98 6.29 -5.94 -12.64
C VAL A 98 5.67 -6.92 -13.63
N ARG A 99 5.53 -8.19 -13.22
CA ARG A 99 4.99 -9.28 -14.04
C ARG A 99 3.52 -9.51 -13.79
N ASP A 100 3.14 -9.64 -12.51
CA ASP A 100 1.79 -9.88 -12.07
C ASP A 100 1.43 -8.84 -11.02
N LYS A 101 0.20 -8.33 -11.07
CA LYS A 101 -0.32 -7.40 -10.07
C LYS A 101 -1.77 -7.76 -9.75
N ILE A 102 -2.05 -8.02 -8.49
CA ILE A 102 -3.39 -8.25 -7.97
C ILE A 102 -3.68 -7.17 -6.95
N LEU A 103 -4.78 -6.45 -7.10
CA LEU A 103 -5.23 -5.41 -6.19
C LEU A 103 -6.68 -5.69 -5.77
N LYS A 104 -6.93 -5.61 -4.50
CA LYS A 104 -8.25 -5.70 -3.87
C LYS A 104 -8.49 -4.49 -2.98
N LEU A 105 -9.74 -4.00 -2.98
CA LEU A 105 -10.20 -2.95 -2.09
C LEU A 105 -11.32 -3.49 -1.21
N CYS A 106 -11.42 -2.99 0.02
CA CYS A 106 -12.61 -3.18 0.83
C CYS A 106 -13.78 -2.33 0.28
N THR A 107 -15.00 -2.67 0.67
CA THR A 107 -16.22 -2.07 0.12
C THR A 107 -16.43 -0.61 0.50
N ASN A 108 -15.82 -0.17 1.60
CA ASN A 108 -15.87 1.24 2.03
C ASN A 108 -14.76 2.10 1.41
N GLY A 109 -13.86 1.52 0.59
CA GLY A 109 -12.81 2.26 -0.09
C GLY A 109 -11.72 2.85 0.81
N GLU A 110 -11.48 2.29 2.00
CA GLU A 110 -10.49 2.82 2.96
C GLU A 110 -9.26 1.92 3.13
N ILE A 111 -9.37 0.64 2.73
CA ILE A 111 -8.29 -0.34 2.83
C ILE A 111 -8.14 -1.04 1.49
N ALA A 112 -6.90 -1.19 1.06
CA ALA A 112 -6.52 -1.99 -0.09
C ALA A 112 -5.39 -2.95 0.27
N TRP A 113 -5.35 -4.10 -0.39
CA TRP A 113 -4.22 -5.02 -0.31
C TRP A 113 -3.81 -5.47 -1.70
N PHE A 114 -2.52 -5.73 -1.85
CA PHE A 114 -1.96 -6.08 -3.13
C PHE A 114 -0.97 -7.24 -3.06
N TYR A 115 -0.79 -7.85 -4.21
CA TYR A 115 0.32 -8.73 -4.54
C TYR A 115 0.96 -8.25 -5.83
N MET A 116 2.28 -8.21 -5.87
CA MET A 116 3.07 -8.02 -7.09
C MET A 116 4.14 -9.09 -7.20
N LYS A 117 4.37 -9.55 -8.43
CA LYS A 117 5.55 -10.33 -8.78
C LYS A 117 6.47 -9.47 -9.60
N VAL A 118 7.69 -9.31 -9.14
CA VAL A 118 8.65 -8.35 -9.70
C VAL A 118 9.95 -9.06 -10.03
N ASN A 119 10.54 -8.72 -11.18
CA ASN A 119 11.92 -9.05 -11.46
C ASN A 119 12.77 -7.81 -11.20
N TRP A 120 13.84 -7.96 -10.44
CA TRP A 120 14.79 -6.88 -10.15
C TRP A 120 16.08 -7.14 -10.91
N SER A 121 16.58 -6.12 -11.59
CA SER A 121 17.91 -6.11 -12.18
C SER A 121 18.67 -4.94 -11.59
N VAL A 122 19.83 -5.21 -11.05
CA VAL A 122 20.70 -4.21 -10.45
C VAL A 122 22.08 -4.28 -11.08
N GLU A 123 22.74 -3.14 -11.19
CA GLU A 123 24.12 -3.04 -11.63
C GLU A 123 24.93 -2.32 -10.55
N SER A 124 26.09 -2.87 -10.22
CA SER A 124 27.04 -2.30 -9.28
C SER A 124 28.46 -2.62 -9.74
N GLU A 125 29.32 -1.61 -9.84
CA GLU A 125 30.73 -1.75 -10.26
C GLU A 125 30.87 -2.50 -11.60
N GLY A 126 29.96 -2.28 -12.54
CA GLY A 126 29.93 -2.93 -13.85
C GLY A 126 29.51 -4.41 -13.85
N LYS A 127 29.00 -4.91 -12.72
CA LYS A 127 28.42 -6.26 -12.60
C LYS A 127 26.91 -6.17 -12.50
N SER A 128 26.22 -6.92 -13.35
CA SER A 128 24.77 -7.02 -13.32
C SER A 128 24.32 -8.27 -12.55
N SER A 129 23.31 -8.11 -11.74
CA SER A 129 22.60 -9.21 -11.04
C SER A 129 21.10 -9.09 -11.30
N THR A 130 20.43 -10.22 -11.53
CA THR A 130 18.98 -10.27 -11.74
C THR A 130 18.37 -11.24 -10.74
N PHE A 131 17.29 -10.80 -10.12
CA PHE A 131 16.50 -11.58 -9.15
C PHE A 131 15.09 -11.73 -9.73
N ASP A 132 14.73 -12.95 -10.10
CA ASP A 132 13.47 -13.23 -10.75
C ASP A 132 12.40 -13.68 -9.75
N GLY A 133 11.18 -13.22 -10.00
CA GLY A 133 10.01 -13.70 -9.28
C GLY A 133 9.90 -13.28 -7.83
N ILE A 134 10.53 -12.16 -7.45
CA ILE A 134 10.36 -11.55 -6.13
C ILE A 134 8.88 -11.30 -5.90
N ARG A 135 8.38 -11.66 -4.72
CA ARG A 135 6.99 -11.49 -4.34
C ARG A 135 6.87 -10.37 -3.34
N THR A 136 6.08 -9.36 -3.69
CA THR A 136 5.78 -8.23 -2.82
C THR A 136 4.29 -8.21 -2.53
N THR A 137 3.93 -8.20 -1.27
CA THR A 137 2.55 -8.07 -0.77
C THR A 137 2.46 -6.91 0.18
N GLY A 138 1.31 -6.29 0.29
CA GLY A 138 1.16 -5.20 1.24
C GLY A 138 -0.28 -4.72 1.39
N VAL A 139 -0.44 -3.82 2.34
CA VAL A 139 -1.69 -3.15 2.69
C VAL A 139 -1.49 -1.66 2.57
N LEU A 140 -2.48 -1.00 1.97
CA LEU A 140 -2.60 0.46 1.97
C LEU A 140 -3.85 0.86 2.76
N GLU A 141 -3.75 1.99 3.43
CA GLU A 141 -4.86 2.66 4.09
C GLU A 141 -5.06 4.06 3.50
N LYS A 142 -6.33 4.47 3.43
CA LYS A 142 -6.71 5.84 3.08
C LYS A 142 -6.85 6.67 4.35
N THR A 143 -6.10 7.75 4.46
CA THR A 143 -6.18 8.69 5.58
C THR A 143 -6.16 10.12 5.02
N ASN A 144 -7.16 10.93 5.39
CA ASN A 144 -7.30 12.31 4.87
C ASN A 144 -7.24 12.36 3.34
N ASP A 145 -8.00 11.48 2.69
CA ASP A 145 -8.09 11.33 1.22
C ASP A 145 -6.77 10.98 0.51
N LYS A 146 -5.80 10.46 1.24
CA LYS A 146 -4.52 9.98 0.69
C LYS A 146 -4.34 8.51 0.99
N TRP A 147 -4.00 7.76 -0.04
CA TRP A 147 -3.59 6.37 0.07
C TRP A 147 -2.10 6.28 0.42
N ALA A 148 -1.77 5.43 1.37
CA ALA A 148 -0.39 5.16 1.76
C ALA A 148 -0.19 3.73 2.21
N ILE A 149 0.99 3.18 1.93
CA ILE A 149 1.39 1.83 2.38
C ILE A 149 1.59 1.86 3.89
N VAL A 150 0.89 0.97 4.59
CA VAL A 150 1.04 0.75 6.05
C VAL A 150 1.75 -0.56 6.36
N GLN A 151 1.70 -1.52 5.44
CA GLN A 151 2.42 -2.78 5.57
C GLN A 151 2.91 -3.22 4.19
N ILE A 152 4.17 -3.67 4.12
CA ILE A 152 4.73 -4.31 2.93
C ILE A 152 5.64 -5.47 3.34
N HIS A 153 5.61 -6.55 2.57
CA HIS A 153 6.51 -7.68 2.72
C HIS A 153 7.04 -8.09 1.35
N THR A 154 8.34 -8.13 1.24
CA THR A 154 9.04 -8.60 0.04
C THR A 154 9.78 -9.89 0.35
N SER A 155 9.65 -10.90 -0.51
CA SER A 155 10.30 -12.20 -0.31
C SER A 155 10.92 -12.72 -1.59
N MET A 156 12.10 -13.32 -1.44
CA MET A 156 12.80 -14.03 -2.52
C MET A 156 12.21 -15.44 -2.70
N PRO A 157 11.93 -15.89 -3.93
CA PRO A 157 11.63 -17.29 -4.17
C PRO A 157 12.90 -18.13 -3.94
N ILE A 158 12.73 -19.27 -3.31
CA ILE A 158 13.79 -20.29 -3.28
C ILE A 158 13.56 -21.29 -4.42
N GLU A 159 14.63 -21.82 -4.99
CA GLU A 159 14.55 -22.86 -6.00
C GLU A 159 14.06 -24.17 -5.40
N GLY A 160 13.15 -24.84 -6.10
CA GLY A 160 12.59 -26.12 -5.70
C GLY A 160 11.60 -26.00 -4.53
N GLN A 161 11.43 -27.10 -3.82
CA GLN A 161 10.55 -27.21 -2.65
C GLN A 161 11.36 -27.04 -1.38
N ALA A 162 11.08 -25.97 -0.60
CA ALA A 162 11.79 -25.66 0.65
C ALA A 162 11.64 -26.76 1.72
N VAL A 163 10.47 -27.39 1.77
CA VAL A 163 10.17 -28.49 2.70
C VAL A 163 9.61 -29.65 1.91
N ARG A 164 10.21 -30.82 2.04
CA ARG A 164 9.68 -32.08 1.48
C ARG A 164 8.74 -32.71 2.50
N TYR A 165 7.51 -32.95 2.14
CA TYR A 165 6.47 -33.66 2.91
C TYR A 165 5.85 -34.78 2.09
#